data_21de6e142a61fa6521356ba2697f9386
#
_entry.id   21de6e142a61fa6521356ba2697f9386
#
_cell.length_a   1.000
_cell.length_b   1.000
_cell.length_c   1.000
_cell.angle_alpha   90.00
_cell.angle_beta   90.00
_cell.angle_gamma   90.00
#
_symmetry.space_group_name_H-M   'P 1'
#
loop_
_entity.id
_entity.type
_entity.pdbx_description
1 polymer ?
#
loop_
_entity_poly.entity_id
_entity_poly.type
_entity_poly.pdbx_seq_one_letter_code
_entity_poly.pdbx_strand_id
1 'polypeptide(L)'
;TCVAALNLDDGKTVWTHEDSWGASYASPILTKIHDRDVALVLAAGESRPAHGGLLVLDPRSGKLLSRFPWRADIYESVLASTPLSISHNQVFISDCYELGGVLLNFSKDFTIQPAWKKRFFGMHMMTPQKIGNYLYGFAGRNIPDTQLKCLNLKNGEILIEDDVRWKEGQRTTGLF
;
A
#
# COMPACT_ATOMS: atom_id res chain seq x y z
N THR A 1 -20.30 4.08 -0.90
CA THR A 1 -19.65 2.75 -0.74
C THR A 1 -18.18 2.89 -1.04
N CYS A 2 -17.33 2.43 -0.14
CA CYS A 2 -15.88 2.43 -0.31
C CYS A 2 -15.39 1.07 -0.86
N VAL A 3 -15.94 -0.03 -0.34
CA VAL A 3 -15.60 -1.40 -0.73
C VAL A 3 -16.87 -2.23 -0.89
N ALA A 4 -16.91 -3.11 -1.88
CA ALA A 4 -17.97 -4.08 -2.05
C ALA A 4 -17.40 -5.46 -2.34
N ALA A 5 -18.02 -6.50 -1.80
CA ALA A 5 -17.77 -7.88 -2.20
C ALA A 5 -18.95 -8.38 -3.05
N LEU A 6 -18.61 -9.02 -4.14
CA LEU A 6 -19.56 -9.58 -5.07
C LEU A 6 -19.46 -11.10 -5.10
N ASN A 7 -20.58 -11.77 -5.28
CA ASN A 7 -20.62 -13.21 -5.55
C ASN A 7 -20.04 -13.46 -6.94
N LEU A 8 -19.15 -14.43 -7.06
CA LEU A 8 -18.47 -14.74 -8.31
C LEU A 8 -19.39 -15.39 -9.36
N ASP A 9 -20.46 -16.09 -8.93
CA ASP A 9 -21.33 -16.82 -9.83
C ASP A 9 -22.37 -15.91 -10.51
N ASP A 10 -22.90 -14.92 -9.78
CA ASP A 10 -24.03 -14.10 -10.26
C ASP A 10 -23.79 -12.59 -10.16
N GLY A 11 -22.63 -12.17 -9.65
CA GLY A 11 -22.25 -10.75 -9.51
C GLY A 11 -23.04 -9.96 -8.47
N LYS A 12 -23.92 -10.61 -7.69
CA LYS A 12 -24.69 -9.91 -6.66
C LYS A 12 -23.81 -9.47 -5.50
N THR A 13 -24.16 -8.33 -4.93
CA THR A 13 -23.49 -7.81 -3.75
C THR A 13 -23.72 -8.72 -2.55
N VAL A 14 -22.61 -9.21 -1.96
CA VAL A 14 -22.62 -9.98 -0.72
C VAL A 14 -22.62 -9.06 0.48
N TRP A 15 -21.73 -8.05 0.46
CA TRP A 15 -21.68 -6.99 1.45
C TRP A 15 -21.06 -5.72 0.88
N THR A 16 -21.30 -4.60 1.55
CA THR A 16 -20.64 -3.31 1.30
C THR A 16 -20.03 -2.78 2.60
N HIS A 17 -18.95 -2.03 2.45
CA HIS A 17 -18.33 -1.26 3.53
C HIS A 17 -18.41 0.23 3.18
N GLU A 18 -19.00 1.00 4.06
CA GLU A 18 -19.06 2.46 3.95
C GLU A 18 -17.94 3.07 4.80
N ASP A 19 -17.14 3.93 4.19
CA ASP A 19 -16.11 4.70 4.89
C ASP A 19 -16.03 6.11 4.26
N SER A 20 -15.64 7.08 5.05
CA SER A 20 -15.38 8.45 4.59
C SER A 20 -14.13 8.54 3.69
N TRP A 21 -13.27 7.53 3.76
CA TRP A 21 -12.17 7.35 2.83
C TRP A 21 -12.71 6.74 1.53
N GLY A 22 -12.57 7.47 0.43
CA GLY A 22 -13.07 7.04 -0.87
C GLY A 22 -12.26 5.90 -1.48
N ALA A 23 -12.61 5.53 -2.71
CA ALA A 23 -11.88 4.53 -3.48
C ALA A 23 -10.47 5.03 -3.86
N SER A 24 -9.53 4.11 -4.01
CA SER A 24 -8.18 4.37 -4.55
C SER A 24 -7.97 3.64 -5.87
N TYR A 25 -6.78 3.78 -6.43
CA TYR A 25 -6.36 3.02 -7.62
C TYR A 25 -5.63 1.72 -7.25
N ALA A 26 -5.37 1.49 -5.95
CA ALA A 26 -4.72 0.29 -5.47
C ALA A 26 -5.67 -0.91 -5.49
N SER A 27 -5.15 -2.09 -5.86
CA SER A 27 -5.91 -3.32 -5.77
C SER A 27 -6.04 -3.79 -4.32
N PRO A 28 -7.25 -4.20 -3.87
CA PRO A 28 -7.38 -4.90 -2.61
C PRO A 28 -6.69 -6.26 -2.67
N ILE A 29 -6.16 -6.72 -1.55
CA ILE A 29 -5.59 -8.06 -1.43
C ILE A 29 -6.23 -8.85 -0.29
N LEU A 30 -6.36 -10.16 -0.50
CA LEU A 30 -6.71 -11.10 0.56
C LEU A 30 -5.44 -11.73 1.12
N THR A 31 -5.31 -11.75 2.44
CA THR A 31 -4.16 -12.36 3.12
C THR A 31 -4.55 -12.85 4.50
N LYS A 32 -3.58 -13.39 5.25
CA LYS A 32 -3.75 -13.73 6.66
C LYS A 32 -2.88 -12.85 7.54
N ILE A 33 -3.46 -12.37 8.64
CA ILE A 33 -2.74 -11.71 9.73
C ILE A 33 -3.07 -12.47 11.01
N HIS A 34 -2.04 -13.00 11.70
CA HIS A 34 -2.20 -13.89 12.86
C HIS A 34 -3.23 -15.01 12.60
N ASP A 35 -3.09 -15.70 11.44
CA ASP A 35 -3.95 -16.80 11.00
C ASP A 35 -5.40 -16.43 10.68
N ARG A 36 -5.81 -15.19 10.86
CA ARG A 36 -7.12 -14.67 10.47
C ARG A 36 -7.11 -14.12 9.05
N ASP A 37 -8.08 -14.54 8.24
CA ASP A 37 -8.31 -13.99 6.90
C ASP A 37 -8.69 -12.50 7.00
N VAL A 38 -8.06 -11.68 6.19
CA VAL A 38 -8.32 -10.23 6.09
C VAL A 38 -8.30 -9.76 4.64
N ALA A 39 -9.08 -8.74 4.34
CA ALA A 39 -8.95 -7.94 3.14
C ALA A 39 -8.21 -6.65 3.49
N LEU A 40 -7.09 -6.39 2.82
CA LEU A 40 -6.33 -5.16 2.91
C LEU A 40 -6.71 -4.26 1.74
N VAL A 41 -7.20 -3.07 2.04
CA VAL A 41 -7.65 -2.10 1.04
C VAL A 41 -7.00 -0.75 1.33
N LEU A 42 -6.28 -0.21 0.35
CA LEU A 42 -5.92 1.21 0.42
C LEU A 42 -7.10 2.03 -0.07
N ALA A 43 -7.58 2.91 0.78
CA ALA A 43 -8.66 3.84 0.49
C ALA A 43 -8.09 5.27 0.40
N ALA A 44 -8.59 6.07 -0.55
CA ALA A 44 -8.09 7.40 -0.79
C ALA A 44 -9.26 8.35 -1.08
N GLY A 45 -9.65 9.09 -0.07
CA GLY A 45 -10.58 10.20 -0.22
C GLY A 45 -9.90 11.45 -0.75
N GLU A 46 -10.39 12.60 -0.33
CA GLU A 46 -9.80 13.88 -0.65
C GLU A 46 -8.31 13.91 -0.30
N SER A 47 -7.52 14.57 -1.15
CA SER A 47 -6.10 14.75 -0.90
C SER A 47 -5.80 15.98 -0.05
N ARG A 48 -6.76 16.92 0.06
CA ARG A 48 -6.69 18.11 0.94
C ARG A 48 -8.06 18.43 1.55
N PRO A 49 -8.20 18.28 2.87
CA PRO A 49 -7.27 17.65 3.80
C PRO A 49 -7.06 16.17 3.48
N ALA A 50 -5.87 15.63 3.78
CA ALA A 50 -5.52 14.25 3.43
C ALA A 50 -6.39 13.24 4.19
N HIS A 51 -7.25 12.54 3.46
CA HIS A 51 -8.09 11.46 3.98
C HIS A 51 -7.79 10.18 3.21
N GLY A 52 -7.38 9.14 3.90
CA GLY A 52 -7.09 7.86 3.28
C GLY A 52 -6.05 7.05 4.04
N GLY A 53 -5.81 5.84 3.57
CA GLY A 53 -4.86 4.92 4.14
C GLY A 53 -5.30 3.46 4.05
N LEU A 54 -4.77 2.62 4.92
CA LEU A 54 -5.08 1.21 4.95
C LEU A 54 -6.34 0.94 5.76
N LEU A 55 -7.31 0.27 5.14
CA LEU A 55 -8.43 -0.39 5.79
C LEU A 55 -8.14 -1.89 5.87
N VAL A 56 -8.39 -2.48 7.03
CA VAL A 56 -8.30 -3.92 7.29
C VAL A 56 -9.71 -4.42 7.56
N LEU A 57 -10.26 -5.19 6.63
CA LEU A 57 -11.64 -5.66 6.69
C LEU A 57 -11.70 -7.17 6.91
N ASP A 58 -12.73 -7.64 7.59
CA ASP A 58 -13.11 -9.03 7.58
C ASP A 58 -13.70 -9.37 6.19
N PRO A 59 -13.10 -10.30 5.41
CA PRO A 59 -13.49 -10.53 4.03
C PRO A 59 -14.87 -11.20 3.88
N ARG A 60 -15.42 -11.78 4.96
CA ARG A 60 -16.73 -12.44 4.94
C ARG A 60 -17.89 -11.48 5.19
N SER A 61 -17.64 -10.42 5.96
CA SER A 61 -18.69 -9.51 6.42
C SER A 61 -18.49 -8.04 6.05
N GLY A 62 -17.30 -7.67 5.53
CA GLY A 62 -16.94 -6.27 5.30
C GLY A 62 -16.73 -5.44 6.57
N LYS A 63 -16.76 -6.09 7.76
CA LYS A 63 -16.54 -5.38 9.03
C LYS A 63 -15.14 -4.83 9.13
N LEU A 64 -15.00 -3.57 9.52
CA LEU A 64 -13.72 -2.95 9.81
C LEU A 64 -13.10 -3.59 11.06
N LEU A 65 -11.88 -4.10 10.92
CA LEU A 65 -11.07 -4.64 12.01
C LEU A 65 -10.11 -3.59 12.54
N SER A 66 -9.46 -2.85 11.65
CA SER A 66 -8.61 -1.71 12.00
C SER A 66 -8.35 -0.82 10.78
N ARG A 67 -7.79 0.36 11.02
CA ARG A 67 -7.38 1.27 9.96
C ARG A 67 -6.12 2.03 10.35
N PHE A 68 -5.32 2.40 9.33
CA PHE A 68 -4.11 3.17 9.52
C PHE A 68 -4.05 4.32 8.50
N PRO A 69 -4.06 5.59 8.94
CA PRO A 69 -4.02 6.73 8.04
C PRO A 69 -2.66 6.82 7.33
N TRP A 70 -2.69 6.86 6.00
CA TRP A 70 -1.51 6.96 5.15
C TRP A 70 -1.90 7.59 3.82
N ARG A 71 -1.85 8.91 3.75
CA ARG A 71 -2.25 9.68 2.58
C ARG A 71 -1.41 10.95 2.49
N ALA A 72 -0.84 11.24 1.32
CA ALA A 72 -0.11 12.47 1.09
C ALA A 72 -1.06 13.68 1.03
N ASP A 73 -0.71 14.76 1.73
CA ASP A 73 -1.43 16.04 1.70
C ASP A 73 -0.92 16.92 0.54
N ILE A 74 -1.05 16.38 -0.67
CA ILE A 74 -0.66 17.05 -1.91
C ILE A 74 -1.84 16.98 -2.87
N TYR A 75 -2.21 18.13 -3.43
CA TYR A 75 -3.31 18.24 -4.39
C TYR A 75 -3.16 17.25 -5.55
N GLU A 76 -4.25 16.57 -5.88
CA GLU A 76 -4.30 15.51 -6.91
C GLU A 76 -3.33 14.32 -6.69
N SER A 77 -2.86 14.09 -5.45
CA SER A 77 -2.09 12.88 -5.18
C SER A 77 -2.92 11.62 -5.41
N VAL A 78 -2.27 10.57 -5.89
CA VAL A 78 -2.88 9.28 -6.25
C VAL A 78 -2.32 8.18 -5.36
N LEU A 79 -3.17 7.42 -4.69
CA LEU A 79 -2.77 6.24 -3.91
C LEU A 79 -3.05 4.99 -4.76
N ALA A 80 -2.00 4.40 -5.34
CA ALA A 80 -2.13 3.33 -6.33
C ALA A 80 -1.25 2.10 -6.08
N SER A 81 -0.24 2.20 -5.23
CA SER A 81 0.59 1.05 -4.87
C SER A 81 -0.21 0.08 -4.00
N THR A 82 -0.31 -1.18 -4.43
CA THR A 82 -1.05 -2.23 -3.70
C THR A 82 -0.37 -2.55 -2.36
N PRO A 83 -1.11 -2.80 -1.27
CA PRO A 83 -0.55 -3.28 -0.01
C PRO A 83 0.22 -4.58 -0.22
N LEU A 84 1.35 -4.74 0.45
CA LEU A 84 2.16 -5.96 0.37
C LEU A 84 2.23 -6.67 1.71
N SER A 85 1.72 -7.90 1.77
CA SER A 85 1.88 -8.77 2.94
C SER A 85 3.34 -9.21 3.05
N ILE A 86 3.98 -8.90 4.17
CA ILE A 86 5.41 -9.18 4.41
C ILE A 86 5.58 -10.47 5.22
N SER A 87 4.80 -10.61 6.27
CA SER A 87 4.80 -11.78 7.17
C SER A 87 3.41 -11.99 7.78
N HIS A 88 3.29 -12.97 8.68
CA HIS A 88 2.04 -13.25 9.38
C HIS A 88 1.47 -12.06 10.20
N ASN A 89 2.26 -11.04 10.45
CA ASN A 89 1.85 -9.87 11.23
C ASN A 89 2.40 -8.55 10.71
N GLN A 90 2.92 -8.53 9.48
CA GLN A 90 3.49 -7.31 8.89
C GLN A 90 2.94 -7.04 7.50
N VAL A 91 2.64 -5.77 7.25
CA VAL A 91 2.18 -5.25 5.94
C VAL A 91 2.99 -4.01 5.60
N PHE A 92 3.44 -3.94 4.35
CA PHE A 92 4.05 -2.74 3.79
C PHE A 92 3.04 -2.00 2.92
N ILE A 93 2.98 -0.67 3.08
CA ILE A 93 2.22 0.23 2.21
C ILE A 93 3.06 1.43 1.82
N SER A 94 2.76 2.05 0.69
CA SER A 94 3.51 3.21 0.23
C SER A 94 2.67 4.22 -0.55
N ASP A 95 3.16 5.46 -0.56
CA ASP A 95 2.69 6.57 -1.39
C ASP A 95 3.91 7.38 -1.85
N CYS A 96 3.98 7.76 -3.12
CA CYS A 96 5.18 8.37 -3.69
C CYS A 96 5.35 9.86 -3.37
N TYR A 97 4.31 10.57 -3.01
CA TYR A 97 4.25 12.03 -2.88
C TYR A 97 4.96 12.56 -1.62
N GLU A 98 6.25 12.22 -1.49
CA GLU A 98 7.12 12.55 -0.35
C GLU A 98 6.67 11.95 1.00
N LEU A 99 5.62 11.15 1.00
CA LEU A 99 5.18 10.39 2.16
C LEU A 99 6.03 9.14 2.37
N GLY A 100 6.32 8.43 1.27
CA GLY A 100 7.20 7.26 1.26
C GLY A 100 6.48 5.97 1.60
N GLY A 101 7.24 5.03 2.13
CA GLY A 101 6.77 3.72 2.57
C GLY A 101 6.79 3.54 4.07
N VAL A 102 5.91 2.69 4.55
CA VAL A 102 5.81 2.29 5.96
C VAL A 102 5.63 0.78 6.09
N LEU A 103 6.41 0.17 6.99
CA LEU A 103 6.16 -1.19 7.45
C LEU A 103 5.32 -1.12 8.72
N LEU A 104 4.19 -1.80 8.69
CA LEU A 104 3.22 -1.86 9.77
C LEU A 104 3.30 -3.20 10.48
N ASN A 105 3.37 -3.18 11.81
CA ASN A 105 3.20 -4.34 12.67
C ASN A 105 1.76 -4.41 13.17
N PHE A 106 1.20 -5.61 13.16
CA PHE A 106 -0.11 -5.92 13.69
C PHE A 106 0.02 -6.74 14.98
N SER A 107 -0.67 -6.34 16.00
CA SER A 107 -0.92 -7.17 17.19
C SER A 107 -2.09 -8.14 16.95
N LYS A 108 -2.30 -9.09 17.86
CA LYS A 108 -3.39 -10.07 17.74
C LYS A 108 -4.79 -9.46 17.81
N ASP A 109 -4.94 -8.30 18.42
CA ASP A 109 -6.18 -7.52 18.49
C ASP A 109 -6.32 -6.53 17.31
N PHE A 110 -5.47 -6.64 16.30
CA PHE A 110 -5.41 -5.78 15.13
C PHE A 110 -5.03 -4.32 15.41
N THR A 111 -4.43 -4.01 16.55
CA THR A 111 -3.77 -2.71 16.75
C THR A 111 -2.57 -2.60 15.78
N ILE A 112 -2.48 -1.48 15.07
CA ILE A 112 -1.46 -1.24 14.06
C ILE A 112 -0.43 -0.24 14.59
N GLN A 113 0.85 -0.60 14.50
CA GLN A 113 1.97 0.26 14.84
C GLN A 113 3.02 0.25 13.72
N PRO A 114 3.57 1.40 13.32
CA PRO A 114 4.68 1.42 12.37
C PRO A 114 5.94 0.82 13.00
N ALA A 115 6.55 -0.15 12.30
CA ALA A 115 7.88 -0.64 12.62
C ALA A 115 8.94 0.40 12.20
N TRP A 116 8.78 0.95 11.00
CA TRP A 116 9.60 2.04 10.47
C TRP A 116 8.86 2.76 9.33
N LYS A 117 9.31 3.99 9.02
CA LYS A 117 8.85 4.82 7.89
C LYS A 117 10.06 5.27 7.07
N LYS A 118 9.93 5.30 5.74
CA LYS A 118 10.98 5.74 4.81
C LYS A 118 10.43 6.67 3.73
N ARG A 119 10.64 7.97 3.92
CA ARG A 119 10.15 9.03 3.02
C ARG A 119 10.55 8.84 1.56
N PHE A 120 11.78 8.38 1.31
CA PHE A 120 12.32 8.24 -0.05
C PHE A 120 12.16 6.83 -0.64
N PHE A 121 11.31 5.99 -0.04
CA PHE A 121 10.95 4.68 -0.57
C PHE A 121 9.43 4.60 -0.75
N GLY A 122 8.90 5.45 -1.64
CA GLY A 122 7.48 5.52 -1.99
C GLY A 122 7.25 5.21 -3.45
N MET A 123 6.35 4.28 -3.74
CA MET A 123 5.98 3.89 -5.10
C MET A 123 4.73 4.63 -5.55
N HIS A 124 4.69 5.00 -6.84
CA HIS A 124 3.51 5.63 -7.42
C HIS A 124 2.47 4.59 -7.85
N MET A 125 2.72 3.90 -8.95
CA MET A 125 1.77 2.95 -9.55
C MET A 125 2.18 1.49 -9.35
N MET A 126 3.40 1.22 -8.92
CA MET A 126 3.90 -0.14 -8.76
C MET A 126 3.81 -0.62 -7.32
N THR A 127 3.79 -1.93 -7.16
CA THR A 127 3.97 -2.60 -5.87
C THR A 127 5.39 -3.15 -5.80
N PRO A 128 6.15 -2.91 -4.71
CA PRO A 128 7.50 -3.41 -4.59
C PRO A 128 7.51 -4.95 -4.49
N GLN A 129 8.62 -5.56 -4.88
CA GLN A 129 8.83 -7.00 -4.79
C GLN A 129 9.63 -7.35 -3.54
N LYS A 130 9.12 -8.33 -2.77
CA LYS A 130 9.85 -8.91 -1.64
C LYS A 130 10.70 -10.07 -2.10
N ILE A 131 12.02 -9.97 -1.89
CA ILE A 131 13.00 -11.03 -2.15
C ILE A 131 13.80 -11.27 -0.87
N GLY A 132 13.55 -12.38 -0.20
CA GLY A 132 14.14 -12.65 1.10
C GLY A 132 13.78 -11.58 2.14
N ASN A 133 14.79 -10.93 2.70
CA ASN A 133 14.63 -9.86 3.69
C ASN A 133 14.68 -8.44 3.09
N TYR A 134 14.46 -8.31 1.79
CA TYR A 134 14.59 -7.05 1.08
C TYR A 134 13.34 -6.71 0.28
N LEU A 135 13.09 -5.41 0.12
CA LEU A 135 12.11 -4.87 -0.82
C LEU A 135 12.84 -4.19 -1.98
N TYR A 136 12.43 -4.51 -3.20
CA TYR A 136 12.90 -3.86 -4.42
C TYR A 136 11.75 -3.12 -5.06
N GLY A 137 11.98 -1.87 -5.46
CA GLY A 137 10.94 -1.08 -6.11
C GLY A 137 11.48 0.17 -6.78
N PHE A 138 10.74 0.65 -7.77
CA PHE A 138 10.98 1.96 -8.36
C PHE A 138 10.30 3.02 -7.49
N ALA A 139 11.09 3.69 -6.67
CA ALA A 139 10.63 4.76 -5.81
C ALA A 139 10.63 6.10 -6.55
N GLY A 140 9.62 6.92 -6.30
CA GLY A 140 9.41 8.20 -6.97
C GLY A 140 8.14 8.23 -7.82
N ARG A 141 7.81 9.41 -8.33
CA ARG A 141 6.58 9.63 -9.10
C ARG A 141 6.79 9.46 -10.60
N ASN A 142 7.75 10.18 -11.14
CA ASN A 142 8.04 10.28 -12.58
C ASN A 142 9.54 10.43 -12.79
N ILE A 143 9.99 10.32 -14.04
CA ILE A 143 11.34 10.70 -14.45
C ILE A 143 11.51 12.23 -14.24
N PRO A 144 12.63 12.69 -13.68
CA PRO A 144 13.85 11.94 -13.32
C PRO A 144 13.86 11.34 -11.93
N ASP A 145 12.81 11.50 -11.13
CA ASP A 145 12.80 11.17 -9.70
C ASP A 145 12.61 9.68 -9.41
N THR A 146 12.25 8.89 -10.44
CA THR A 146 12.06 7.44 -10.28
C THR A 146 13.40 6.71 -10.29
N GLN A 147 13.71 6.03 -9.21
CA GLN A 147 14.94 5.27 -9.01
C GLN A 147 14.62 3.84 -8.55
N LEU A 148 15.37 2.86 -9.06
CA LEU A 148 15.35 1.52 -8.49
C LEU A 148 16.06 1.55 -7.13
N LYS A 149 15.35 1.13 -6.11
CA LYS A 149 15.87 1.06 -4.73
C LYS A 149 15.69 -0.33 -4.16
N CYS A 150 16.66 -0.73 -3.32
CA CYS A 150 16.59 -1.90 -2.46
C CYS A 150 16.58 -1.45 -1.01
N LEU A 151 15.65 -1.99 -0.23
CA LEU A 151 15.46 -1.64 1.17
C LEU A 151 15.49 -2.90 2.04
N ASN A 152 16.18 -2.83 3.16
CA ASN A 152 16.21 -3.90 4.18
C ASN A 152 14.93 -3.84 5.03
N LEU A 153 14.14 -4.92 5.02
CA LEU A 153 12.88 -5.02 5.77
C LEU A 153 13.05 -4.88 7.30
N LYS A 154 14.19 -5.29 7.84
CA LYS A 154 14.42 -5.28 9.29
C LYS A 154 14.47 -3.87 9.87
N ASN A 155 15.12 -2.93 9.17
CA ASN A 155 15.38 -1.59 9.69
C ASN A 155 14.99 -0.44 8.75
N GLY A 156 14.48 -0.77 7.56
CA GLY A 156 14.12 0.20 6.54
C GLY A 156 15.33 0.93 5.93
N GLU A 157 16.54 0.38 6.02
CA GLU A 157 17.74 0.95 5.42
C GLU A 157 17.73 0.76 3.91
N ILE A 158 18.00 1.84 3.16
CA ILE A 158 18.15 1.77 1.70
C ILE A 158 19.59 1.34 1.42
N LEU A 159 19.73 0.17 0.77
CA LEU A 159 21.04 -0.46 0.48
C LEU A 159 21.52 -0.19 -0.94
N ILE A 160 20.58 -0.05 -1.86
CA ILE A 160 20.85 0.23 -3.28
C ILE A 160 19.95 1.39 -3.68
N GLU A 161 20.56 2.38 -4.30
CA GLU A 161 19.91 3.50 -4.96
C GLU A 161 20.57 3.63 -6.32
N ASP A 162 19.85 3.26 -7.37
CA ASP A 162 20.39 3.25 -8.71
C ASP A 162 20.23 4.62 -9.35
N ASP A 163 21.34 5.23 -9.75
CA ASP A 163 21.40 6.50 -10.48
C ASP A 163 21.11 6.36 -11.98
N VAL A 164 20.58 5.22 -12.45
CA VAL A 164 20.20 5.05 -13.84
C VAL A 164 19.19 6.12 -14.23
N ARG A 165 19.64 7.07 -15.00
CA ARG A 165 18.78 8.07 -15.60
C ARG A 165 18.10 7.45 -16.81
N TRP A 166 16.83 7.09 -16.64
CA TRP A 166 16.00 6.58 -17.72
C TRP A 166 15.80 7.67 -18.78
N LYS A 167 15.99 7.32 -20.05
CA LYS A 167 15.71 8.25 -21.16
C LYS A 167 14.20 8.50 -21.23
N GLU A 168 13.83 9.69 -21.69
CA GLU A 168 12.44 10.03 -21.96
C GLU A 168 11.79 8.95 -22.84
N GLY A 169 10.65 8.41 -22.42
CA GLY A 169 9.98 7.27 -23.07
C GLY A 169 10.29 5.89 -22.47
N GLN A 170 11.34 5.72 -21.67
CA GLN A 170 11.64 4.48 -20.93
C GLN A 170 10.96 4.53 -19.55
N ARG A 171 9.66 4.44 -19.50
CA ARG A 171 8.89 4.39 -18.25
C ARG A 171 8.74 2.94 -17.85
N THR A 172 9.41 2.54 -16.79
CA THR A 172 9.14 1.25 -16.16
C THR A 172 8.07 1.42 -15.10
N THR A 173 6.99 0.68 -15.24
CA THR A 173 5.87 0.69 -14.31
C THR A 173 5.87 -0.53 -13.38
N GLY A 174 6.84 -1.42 -13.49
CA GLY A 174 6.91 -2.62 -12.64
C GLY A 174 8.22 -3.39 -12.76
N LEU A 175 8.47 -4.21 -11.75
CA LEU A 175 9.44 -5.31 -11.75
C LEU A 175 8.67 -6.61 -12.02
N PHE A 176 9.17 -7.45 -12.92
CA PHE A 176 8.60 -8.75 -13.25
C PHE A 176 9.39 -9.87 -12.58
#